data_d2bd45913c9175c0edc088c76744946b
#
_entry.id   d2bd45913c9175c0edc088c76744946b
#
_cell.length_a   1.000
_cell.length_b   1.000
_cell.length_c   1.000
_cell.angle_alpha   90.00
_cell.angle_beta   90.00
_cell.angle_gamma   90.00
#
_symmetry.space_group_name_H-M   'P 1'
#
loop_
_entity.id
_entity.type
_entity.pdbx_description
1 polymer ?
#
loop_
_entity_poly.entity_id
_entity_poly.type
_entity_poly.pdbx_seq_one_letter_code
_entity_poly.pdbx_strand_id
1 'polypeptide(L)'
;MNIRTVIMSSAVVMAAMTTNAFAAKKNAAKANKNLTAQIEAGMRSITEDAARAHVCFLADDLLEGRRAGERGSRIAKQYIISQIRQAGLKPLLGDSYEQPFEACAVQKLKRGVRFYVNADSIANIKKGVYQSMALSNVLAVLPGKKTDEYVVVGAHLDHEGVYNDVAGDKIYNGADDNASGVAAVLQIMKAFVASGVQPERTVVFAFWDGEEFGLLGSQYFTDHFAEMSKVKGYLNFDMVGSGTSSKYLMYFFTAAHPKLGEWLKNDVNKYHFSTFEPDYRAWENPVGGSDQQSFHLKGVPIVWFHTGGQPHYNQPSDEASTINYPKLTDITRASYLTT
;
A
#
# COMPACT_ATOMS: atom_id res chain seq x y z
N MET A 1 -41.68 -29.77 50.47
CA MET A 1 -40.77 -28.81 49.81
C MET A 1 -41.58 -27.68 49.21
N ASN A 2 -41.46 -26.48 49.73
CA ASN A 2 -42.41 -25.40 49.52
C ASN A 2 -42.26 -24.77 48.12
N ILE A 3 -43.33 -24.81 47.31
CA ILE A 3 -43.38 -24.24 45.94
C ILE A 3 -42.96 -22.75 45.88
N ARG A 4 -43.12 -22.00 46.96
CA ARG A 4 -42.67 -20.59 47.08
C ARG A 4 -41.14 -20.41 47.03
N THR A 5 -40.36 -21.38 47.50
CA THR A 5 -38.91 -21.31 47.48
C THR A 5 -38.30 -21.56 46.12
N VAL A 6 -38.96 -22.33 45.26
CA VAL A 6 -38.53 -22.66 43.88
C VAL A 6 -38.79 -21.48 42.95
N ILE A 7 -39.86 -20.71 43.14
CA ILE A 7 -40.22 -19.57 42.30
C ILE A 7 -39.28 -18.37 42.60
N MET A 8 -38.86 -18.17 43.86
CA MET A 8 -37.93 -17.11 44.22
C MET A 8 -36.52 -17.37 43.66
N SER A 9 -36.01 -18.61 43.64
CA SER A 9 -34.71 -18.92 43.09
C SER A 9 -34.65 -18.77 41.55
N SER A 10 -35.74 -19.07 40.83
CA SER A 10 -35.83 -18.91 39.38
C SER A 10 -35.87 -17.43 38.96
N ALA A 11 -36.58 -16.57 39.71
CA ALA A 11 -36.65 -15.11 39.46
C ALA A 11 -35.34 -14.40 39.72
N VAL A 12 -34.57 -14.80 40.74
CA VAL A 12 -33.25 -14.23 41.07
C VAL A 12 -32.21 -14.64 40.04
N VAL A 13 -32.25 -15.88 39.55
CA VAL A 13 -31.33 -16.34 38.48
C VAL A 13 -31.63 -15.66 37.14
N MET A 14 -32.91 -15.45 36.80
CA MET A 14 -33.29 -14.71 35.58
C MET A 14 -32.91 -13.24 35.67
N ALA A 15 -33.08 -12.58 36.80
CA ALA A 15 -32.66 -11.19 37.01
C ALA A 15 -31.14 -11.01 36.96
N ALA A 16 -30.37 -11.97 37.50
CA ALA A 16 -28.91 -11.96 37.44
C ALA A 16 -28.40 -12.19 36.00
N MET A 17 -29.04 -13.04 35.21
CA MET A 17 -28.70 -13.27 33.80
C MET A 17 -29.00 -12.06 32.92
N THR A 18 -30.11 -11.35 33.16
CA THR A 18 -30.50 -10.15 32.42
C THR A 18 -29.59 -8.96 32.74
N THR A 19 -29.21 -8.77 34.00
CA THR A 19 -28.28 -7.71 34.43
C THR A 19 -26.87 -7.94 33.88
N ASN A 20 -26.38 -9.18 33.87
CA ASN A 20 -25.08 -9.52 33.30
C ASN A 20 -25.07 -9.33 31.77
N ALA A 21 -26.15 -9.72 31.07
CA ALA A 21 -26.28 -9.48 29.63
C ALA A 21 -26.35 -8.00 29.27
N PHE A 22 -27.02 -7.18 30.09
CA PHE A 22 -27.11 -5.73 29.91
C PHE A 22 -25.74 -5.05 30.17
N ALA A 23 -25.06 -5.45 31.23
CA ALA A 23 -23.72 -4.96 31.53
C ALA A 23 -22.70 -5.35 30.44
N ALA A 24 -22.76 -6.58 29.93
CA ALA A 24 -21.93 -7.03 28.81
C ALA A 24 -22.17 -6.22 27.54
N LYS A 25 -23.45 -5.95 27.18
CA LYS A 25 -23.82 -5.10 26.03
C LYS A 25 -23.30 -3.66 26.19
N LYS A 26 -23.42 -3.08 27.38
CA LYS A 26 -22.92 -1.72 27.70
C LYS A 26 -21.40 -1.64 27.59
N ASN A 27 -20.69 -2.65 28.09
CA ASN A 27 -19.23 -2.74 28.00
C ASN A 27 -18.77 -2.93 26.56
N ALA A 28 -19.43 -3.77 25.76
CA ALA A 28 -19.16 -3.95 24.34
C ALA A 28 -19.40 -2.65 23.55
N ALA A 29 -20.50 -1.94 23.81
CA ALA A 29 -20.78 -0.65 23.16
C ALA A 29 -19.72 0.42 23.51
N LYS A 30 -19.26 0.47 24.77
CA LYS A 30 -18.18 1.36 25.20
C LYS A 30 -16.84 1.00 24.53
N ALA A 31 -16.51 -0.30 24.42
CA ALA A 31 -15.31 -0.79 23.76
C ALA A 31 -15.32 -0.42 22.26
N ASN A 32 -16.45 -0.64 21.56
CA ASN A 32 -16.61 -0.27 20.16
C ASN A 32 -16.48 1.25 19.95
N LYS A 33 -17.07 2.08 20.82
CA LYS A 33 -16.93 3.54 20.73
C LYS A 33 -15.48 3.98 20.90
N ASN A 34 -14.75 3.35 21.82
CA ASN A 34 -13.32 3.63 22.02
C ASN A 34 -12.49 3.22 20.81
N LEU A 35 -12.73 2.03 20.25
CA LEU A 35 -12.06 1.54 19.04
C LEU A 35 -12.30 2.49 17.85
N THR A 36 -13.55 2.92 17.63
CA THR A 36 -13.88 3.89 16.57
C THR A 36 -13.09 5.19 16.76
N ALA A 37 -13.05 5.73 17.98
CA ALA A 37 -12.31 6.96 18.28
C ALA A 37 -10.80 6.82 18.02
N GLN A 38 -10.22 5.67 18.32
CA GLN A 38 -8.81 5.37 18.04
C GLN A 38 -8.54 5.29 16.52
N ILE A 39 -9.39 4.58 15.75
CA ILE A 39 -9.30 4.52 14.30
C ILE A 39 -9.41 5.92 13.69
N GLU A 40 -10.36 6.71 14.12
CA GLU A 40 -10.52 8.11 13.66
C GLU A 40 -9.32 9.00 14.04
N ALA A 41 -8.67 8.74 15.18
CA ALA A 41 -7.44 9.45 15.54
C ALA A 41 -6.30 9.12 14.56
N GLY A 42 -6.16 7.83 14.17
CA GLY A 42 -5.25 7.42 13.10
C GLY A 42 -5.57 8.12 11.78
N MET A 43 -6.83 8.11 11.34
CA MET A 43 -7.26 8.80 10.12
C MET A 43 -6.91 10.30 10.13
N ARG A 44 -7.14 10.99 11.26
CA ARG A 44 -6.81 12.42 11.42
C ARG A 44 -5.31 12.71 11.41
N SER A 45 -4.45 11.74 11.68
CA SER A 45 -3.00 11.90 11.59
C SER A 45 -2.49 11.97 10.14
N ILE A 46 -3.32 11.58 9.16
CA ILE A 46 -3.05 11.72 7.73
C ILE A 46 -3.34 13.16 7.32
N THR A 47 -2.33 13.90 6.85
CA THR A 47 -2.41 15.33 6.57
C THR A 47 -1.85 15.69 5.19
N GLU A 48 -2.31 16.80 4.63
CA GLU A 48 -1.79 17.34 3.37
C GLU A 48 -0.33 17.76 3.48
N ASP A 49 0.06 18.35 4.59
CA ASP A 49 1.46 18.77 4.81
C ASP A 49 2.41 17.57 4.83
N ALA A 50 2.00 16.45 5.44
CA ALA A 50 2.79 15.24 5.42
C ALA A 50 2.85 14.61 4.01
N ALA A 51 1.73 14.59 3.26
CA ALA A 51 1.71 14.16 1.88
C ALA A 51 2.67 15.00 1.03
N ARG A 52 2.56 16.31 1.15
CA ARG A 52 3.44 17.26 0.45
C ARG A 52 4.91 17.05 0.80
N ALA A 53 5.24 16.89 2.07
CA ALA A 53 6.62 16.68 2.50
C ALA A 53 7.22 15.39 1.90
N HIS A 54 6.44 14.29 1.85
CA HIS A 54 6.90 13.05 1.23
C HIS A 54 7.07 13.19 -0.28
N VAL A 55 6.07 13.74 -0.98
CA VAL A 55 6.12 13.89 -2.44
C VAL A 55 7.23 14.86 -2.86
N CYS A 56 7.34 16.05 -2.22
CA CYS A 56 8.39 17.01 -2.54
C CYS A 56 9.80 16.44 -2.35
N PHE A 57 10.02 15.60 -1.32
CA PHE A 57 11.31 14.96 -1.16
C PHE A 57 11.57 13.90 -2.24
N LEU A 58 10.59 13.03 -2.49
CA LEU A 58 10.77 11.90 -3.41
C LEU A 58 10.85 12.34 -4.88
N ALA A 59 10.14 13.41 -5.24
CA ALA A 59 10.16 13.98 -6.59
C ALA A 59 11.13 15.18 -6.73
N ASP A 60 12.12 15.30 -5.85
CA ASP A 60 13.16 16.34 -5.96
C ASP A 60 14.22 15.93 -6.99
N ASP A 61 14.71 16.88 -7.76
CA ASP A 61 15.77 16.71 -8.78
C ASP A 61 17.02 16.00 -8.23
N LEU A 62 17.32 16.17 -6.94
CA LEU A 62 18.44 15.50 -6.27
C LEU A 62 18.31 13.98 -6.23
N LEU A 63 17.11 13.44 -6.44
CA LEU A 63 16.87 12.01 -6.54
C LEU A 63 16.96 11.50 -7.99
N GLU A 64 17.28 12.37 -8.96
CA GLU A 64 17.60 11.96 -10.33
C GLU A 64 16.52 11.05 -10.93
N GLY A 65 15.23 11.32 -10.60
CA GLY A 65 14.09 10.50 -11.06
C GLY A 65 14.09 9.06 -10.55
N ARG A 66 14.79 8.76 -9.48
CA ARG A 66 14.75 7.48 -8.72
C ARG A 66 14.88 6.19 -9.54
N ARG A 67 15.62 6.22 -10.66
CA ARG A 67 15.76 5.04 -11.51
C ARG A 67 16.27 3.84 -10.71
N ALA A 68 15.62 2.68 -10.90
CA ALA A 68 15.96 1.44 -10.20
C ALA A 68 17.43 1.07 -10.37
N GLY A 69 18.09 0.71 -9.25
CA GLY A 69 19.52 0.38 -9.21
C GLY A 69 20.46 1.60 -9.20
N GLU A 70 19.97 2.83 -9.42
CA GLU A 70 20.77 4.05 -9.46
C GLU A 70 20.81 4.78 -8.11
N ARG A 71 21.56 5.90 -8.05
CA ARG A 71 21.78 6.65 -6.81
C ARG A 71 20.48 7.19 -6.23
N GLY A 72 19.61 7.75 -7.04
CA GLY A 72 18.35 8.34 -6.60
C GLY A 72 17.42 7.33 -5.92
N SER A 73 17.27 6.13 -6.50
CA SER A 73 16.52 5.03 -5.89
C SER A 73 17.09 4.62 -4.52
N ARG A 74 18.43 4.57 -4.38
CA ARG A 74 19.06 4.27 -3.07
C ARG A 74 18.78 5.35 -2.03
N ILE A 75 18.77 6.63 -2.41
CA ILE A 75 18.42 7.74 -1.50
C ILE A 75 16.95 7.62 -1.09
N ALA A 76 16.03 7.36 -2.03
CA ALA A 76 14.62 7.15 -1.76
C ALA A 76 14.39 6.01 -0.76
N LYS A 77 15.08 4.87 -0.93
CA LYS A 77 15.02 3.75 0.02
C LYS A 77 15.46 4.14 1.43
N GLN A 78 16.57 4.85 1.57
CA GLN A 78 17.04 5.30 2.89
C GLN A 78 16.08 6.32 3.53
N TYR A 79 15.45 7.19 2.73
CA TYR A 79 14.39 8.06 3.20
C TYR A 79 13.21 7.26 3.75
N ILE A 80 12.69 6.30 2.98
CA ILE A 80 11.58 5.43 3.38
C ILE A 80 11.92 4.66 4.67
N ILE A 81 13.12 4.07 4.74
CA ILE A 81 13.60 3.35 5.94
C ILE A 81 13.66 4.31 7.15
N SER A 82 14.08 5.56 6.96
CA SER A 82 14.09 6.54 8.05
C SER A 82 12.69 6.82 8.60
N GLN A 83 11.69 6.92 7.71
CA GLN A 83 10.28 7.10 8.10
C GLN A 83 9.72 5.87 8.83
N ILE A 84 10.06 4.66 8.38
CA ILE A 84 9.68 3.40 9.03
C ILE A 84 10.28 3.32 10.45
N ARG A 85 11.57 3.63 10.59
CA ARG A 85 12.25 3.66 11.90
C ARG A 85 11.64 4.69 12.84
N GLN A 86 11.30 5.88 12.34
CA GLN A 86 10.63 6.92 13.12
C GLN A 86 9.25 6.45 13.63
N ALA A 87 8.53 5.66 12.82
CA ALA A 87 7.26 5.05 13.21
C ALA A 87 7.43 3.87 14.19
N GLY A 88 8.64 3.37 14.41
CA GLY A 88 8.93 2.28 15.33
C GLY A 88 8.59 0.87 14.81
N LEU A 89 8.31 0.72 13.51
CA LEU A 89 8.05 -0.58 12.91
C LEU A 89 9.33 -1.40 12.76
N LYS A 90 9.16 -2.72 12.64
CA LYS A 90 10.27 -3.67 12.48
C LYS A 90 10.40 -4.10 11.02
N PRO A 91 11.59 -4.58 10.63
CA PRO A 91 11.75 -5.28 9.35
C PRO A 91 10.84 -6.51 9.26
N LEU A 92 10.37 -6.82 8.04
CA LEU A 92 9.60 -8.03 7.79
C LEU A 92 10.48 -9.29 7.78
N LEU A 93 11.69 -9.17 7.22
CA LEU A 93 12.61 -10.28 6.98
C LEU A 93 13.94 -10.06 7.73
N GLY A 94 14.17 -10.83 8.80
CA GLY A 94 15.39 -10.71 9.60
C GLY A 94 15.58 -9.33 10.22
N ASP A 95 16.81 -8.79 10.15
CA ASP A 95 17.20 -7.52 10.78
C ASP A 95 17.30 -6.35 9.81
N SER A 96 17.09 -6.58 8.51
CA SER A 96 17.14 -5.57 7.45
C SER A 96 15.76 -5.19 6.96
N TYR A 97 15.52 -3.90 6.72
CA TYR A 97 14.33 -3.44 6.01
C TYR A 97 14.41 -3.71 4.50
N GLU A 98 15.60 -3.93 3.96
CA GLU A 98 15.79 -4.22 2.56
C GLU A 98 15.73 -5.72 2.28
N GLN A 99 14.98 -6.10 1.24
CA GLN A 99 14.97 -7.41 0.63
C GLN A 99 15.79 -7.32 -0.67
N PRO A 100 17.08 -7.67 -0.67
CA PRO A 100 17.93 -7.55 -1.83
C PRO A 100 17.64 -8.65 -2.87
N PHE A 101 17.73 -8.30 -4.15
CA PHE A 101 17.61 -9.24 -5.25
C PHE A 101 18.39 -8.77 -6.47
N GLU A 102 18.63 -9.71 -7.39
CA GLU A 102 19.26 -9.44 -8.67
C GLU A 102 18.23 -9.58 -9.79
N ALA A 103 18.25 -8.62 -10.72
CA ALA A 103 17.51 -8.71 -11.97
C ALA A 103 18.50 -8.82 -13.14
N CYS A 104 18.25 -9.74 -14.06
CA CYS A 104 19.10 -9.96 -15.24
C CYS A 104 18.33 -9.81 -16.54
N ALA A 105 19.03 -9.33 -17.57
CA ALA A 105 18.49 -9.21 -18.91
C ALA A 105 19.50 -9.66 -19.97
N VAL A 106 19.00 -10.25 -21.04
CA VAL A 106 19.81 -10.51 -22.25
C VAL A 106 20.01 -9.19 -22.98
N GLN A 107 21.26 -8.86 -23.30
CA GLN A 107 21.54 -7.69 -24.11
C GLN A 107 21.08 -7.93 -25.56
N LYS A 108 20.00 -7.20 -25.96
CA LYS A 108 19.47 -7.25 -27.33
C LYS A 108 19.73 -5.92 -28.05
N LEU A 109 20.35 -5.95 -29.20
CA LEU A 109 20.74 -4.78 -29.99
C LEU A 109 19.59 -3.99 -30.63
N LYS A 110 18.34 -4.52 -30.65
CA LYS A 110 17.23 -3.93 -31.43
C LYS A 110 15.87 -3.84 -30.75
N ARG A 111 15.73 -4.22 -29.47
CA ARG A 111 14.47 -4.11 -28.70
C ARG A 111 14.77 -3.70 -27.28
N GLY A 112 13.80 -3.07 -26.63
CA GLY A 112 13.88 -2.74 -25.21
C GLY A 112 14.36 -3.92 -24.37
N VAL A 113 15.17 -3.66 -23.37
CA VAL A 113 15.75 -4.67 -22.49
C VAL A 113 14.68 -5.12 -21.51
N ARG A 114 14.40 -6.43 -21.51
CA ARG A 114 13.48 -7.01 -20.52
C ARG A 114 14.29 -7.71 -19.44
N PHE A 115 14.09 -7.28 -18.19
CA PHE A 115 14.70 -7.89 -17.02
C PHE A 115 13.84 -9.03 -16.46
N TYR A 116 14.49 -9.95 -15.75
CA TYR A 116 13.87 -11.09 -15.10
C TYR A 116 14.47 -11.30 -13.72
N VAL A 117 13.65 -11.74 -12.78
CA VAL A 117 14.04 -11.99 -11.39
C VAL A 117 13.92 -13.46 -10.97
N ASN A 118 13.27 -14.30 -11.79
CA ASN A 118 13.15 -15.73 -11.48
C ASN A 118 14.46 -16.47 -11.74
N ALA A 119 14.79 -17.43 -10.88
CA ALA A 119 16.06 -18.15 -10.89
C ALA A 119 16.38 -18.86 -12.21
N ASP A 120 15.39 -19.50 -12.83
CA ASP A 120 15.57 -20.24 -14.07
C ASP A 120 15.92 -19.31 -15.24
N SER A 121 15.22 -18.19 -15.36
CA SER A 121 15.52 -17.16 -16.37
C SER A 121 16.90 -16.58 -16.17
N ILE A 122 17.27 -16.23 -14.94
CA ILE A 122 18.60 -15.70 -14.60
C ILE A 122 19.69 -16.71 -14.96
N ALA A 123 19.52 -17.98 -14.57
CA ALA A 123 20.48 -19.03 -14.90
C ALA A 123 20.67 -19.21 -16.42
N ASN A 124 19.60 -19.09 -17.21
CA ASN A 124 19.69 -19.15 -18.66
C ASN A 124 20.33 -17.91 -19.28
N ILE A 125 19.97 -16.71 -18.78
CA ILE A 125 20.51 -15.44 -19.26
C ILE A 125 22.02 -15.36 -19.02
N LYS A 126 22.49 -15.80 -17.86
CA LYS A 126 23.92 -15.79 -17.49
C LYS A 126 24.81 -16.72 -18.31
N LYS A 127 24.24 -17.58 -19.15
CA LYS A 127 25.01 -18.39 -20.15
C LYS A 127 25.51 -17.58 -21.35
N GLY A 128 24.99 -16.36 -21.56
CA GLY A 128 25.33 -15.49 -22.68
C GLY A 128 25.83 -14.12 -22.23
N VAL A 129 25.77 -13.15 -23.14
CA VAL A 129 26.05 -11.73 -22.80
C VAL A 129 24.80 -11.14 -22.14
N TYR A 130 24.98 -10.65 -20.95
CA TYR A 130 23.89 -10.13 -20.14
C TYR A 130 24.27 -8.84 -19.42
N GLN A 131 23.26 -8.16 -18.92
CA GLN A 131 23.37 -7.09 -17.93
C GLN A 131 22.59 -7.46 -16.69
N SER A 132 23.01 -6.95 -15.54
CA SER A 132 22.35 -7.18 -14.27
C SER A 132 22.19 -5.89 -13.48
N MET A 133 21.15 -5.84 -12.63
CA MET A 133 20.91 -4.79 -11.66
C MET A 133 20.80 -5.41 -10.28
N ALA A 134 21.45 -4.80 -9.29
CA ALA A 134 21.24 -5.09 -7.87
C ALA A 134 20.14 -4.17 -7.34
N LEU A 135 19.03 -4.75 -6.93
CA LEU A 135 17.82 -4.07 -6.49
C LEU A 135 17.47 -4.49 -5.06
N SER A 136 16.58 -3.74 -4.41
CA SER A 136 16.03 -4.15 -3.12
C SER A 136 14.66 -3.52 -2.86
N ASN A 137 13.69 -4.33 -2.48
CA ASN A 137 12.45 -3.85 -1.90
C ASN A 137 12.69 -3.33 -0.48
N VAL A 138 11.86 -2.40 -0.01
CA VAL A 138 11.83 -1.99 1.40
C VAL A 138 10.57 -2.52 2.05
N LEU A 139 10.72 -3.29 3.15
CA LEU A 139 9.64 -4.03 3.79
C LEU A 139 9.61 -3.76 5.29
N ALA A 140 8.43 -3.42 5.81
CA ALA A 140 8.18 -3.26 7.23
C ALA A 140 6.93 -4.03 7.68
N VAL A 141 6.85 -4.36 8.96
CA VAL A 141 5.73 -5.14 9.50
C VAL A 141 5.15 -4.51 10.75
N LEU A 142 3.81 -4.48 10.81
CA LEU A 142 3.03 -4.19 12.00
C LEU A 142 2.29 -5.47 12.40
N PRO A 143 2.67 -6.13 13.52
CA PRO A 143 2.05 -7.37 13.95
C PRO A 143 0.56 -7.19 14.28
N GLY A 144 -0.26 -8.07 13.72
CA GLY A 144 -1.69 -8.18 14.03
C GLY A 144 -1.97 -9.14 15.20
N LYS A 145 -3.25 -9.29 15.54
CA LYS A 145 -3.71 -10.32 16.49
C LYS A 145 -3.52 -11.71 15.90
N LYS A 146 -3.82 -11.86 14.60
CA LYS A 146 -3.51 -13.04 13.79
C LYS A 146 -2.15 -12.83 13.16
N THR A 147 -1.15 -13.44 13.74
CA THR A 147 0.25 -13.26 13.33
C THR A 147 0.64 -14.10 12.10
N ASP A 148 -0.24 -15.02 11.69
CA ASP A 148 -0.08 -15.93 10.56
C ASP A 148 -1.02 -15.60 9.38
N GLU A 149 -1.73 -14.47 9.41
CA GLU A 149 -2.48 -13.91 8.29
C GLU A 149 -1.94 -12.51 7.96
N TYR A 150 -1.73 -12.22 6.69
CA TYR A 150 -1.11 -10.98 6.23
C TYR A 150 -2.02 -10.18 5.31
N VAL A 151 -1.97 -8.87 5.43
CA VAL A 151 -2.43 -7.90 4.42
C VAL A 151 -1.23 -7.09 3.99
N VAL A 152 -1.01 -6.95 2.69
CA VAL A 152 0.10 -6.16 2.15
C VAL A 152 -0.43 -4.84 1.61
N VAL A 153 0.23 -3.75 1.95
CA VAL A 153 -0.05 -2.38 1.48
C VAL A 153 1.20 -1.89 0.80
N GLY A 154 1.15 -1.59 -0.47
CA GLY A 154 2.37 -1.30 -1.21
C GLY A 154 2.24 -0.27 -2.33
N ALA A 155 3.41 0.26 -2.71
CA ALA A 155 3.64 1.16 -3.83
C ALA A 155 5.04 0.94 -4.37
N HIS A 156 5.29 1.15 -5.67
CA HIS A 156 6.66 1.16 -6.15
C HIS A 156 7.35 2.48 -5.81
N LEU A 157 8.69 2.41 -5.66
CA LEU A 157 9.49 3.54 -5.21
C LEU A 157 10.37 4.13 -6.32
N ASP A 158 10.65 3.37 -7.36
CA ASP A 158 11.43 3.78 -8.52
C ASP A 158 10.60 4.58 -9.53
N HIS A 159 11.30 5.21 -10.48
CA HIS A 159 10.72 5.83 -11.66
C HIS A 159 11.75 5.86 -12.80
N GLU A 160 11.50 6.58 -13.87
CA GLU A 160 12.20 6.54 -15.14
C GLU A 160 13.66 7.06 -15.10
N GLY A 161 14.01 8.00 -14.20
CA GLY A 161 15.37 8.51 -14.08
C GLY A 161 15.67 9.74 -14.92
N VAL A 162 16.89 9.82 -15.47
CA VAL A 162 17.38 10.94 -16.28
C VAL A 162 17.63 10.50 -17.71
N TYR A 163 17.06 11.20 -18.69
CA TYR A 163 17.28 10.97 -20.12
C TYR A 163 18.05 12.15 -20.74
N ASN A 164 19.31 11.90 -21.12
CA ASN A 164 20.19 12.93 -21.65
C ASN A 164 19.96 13.30 -23.12
N ASP A 165 19.16 12.51 -23.83
CA ASP A 165 18.83 12.66 -25.25
C ASP A 165 17.56 13.48 -25.51
N VAL A 166 16.85 13.91 -24.46
CA VAL A 166 15.69 14.82 -24.57
C VAL A 166 16.11 16.28 -24.45
N ALA A 167 15.34 17.17 -25.10
CA ALA A 167 15.54 18.61 -24.99
C ALA A 167 14.77 19.17 -23.77
N GLY A 168 15.31 20.21 -23.14
CA GLY A 168 14.70 20.84 -21.98
C GLY A 168 15.00 20.10 -20.69
N ASP A 169 13.99 19.92 -19.85
CA ASP A 169 14.10 19.13 -18.63
C ASP A 169 14.31 17.64 -18.92
N LYS A 170 15.24 17.04 -18.22
CA LYS A 170 15.71 15.67 -18.45
C LYS A 170 15.42 14.72 -17.30
N ILE A 171 14.97 15.26 -16.18
CA ILE A 171 14.71 14.51 -14.96
C ILE A 171 13.25 14.15 -14.92
N TYR A 172 12.96 12.87 -14.91
CA TYR A 172 11.60 12.34 -14.77
C TYR A 172 11.33 12.17 -13.27
N ASN A 173 10.82 13.23 -12.63
CA ASN A 173 10.69 13.28 -11.18
C ASN A 173 9.63 12.33 -10.62
N GLY A 174 8.59 11.99 -11.38
CA GLY A 174 7.59 11.00 -11.00
C GLY A 174 6.87 11.34 -9.70
N ALA A 175 6.30 12.55 -9.63
CA ALA A 175 5.59 12.98 -8.43
C ALA A 175 4.29 12.22 -8.23
N ASP A 176 3.51 12.05 -9.31
CA ASP A 176 2.34 11.17 -9.29
C ASP A 176 2.77 9.72 -9.43
N ASP A 177 3.67 9.43 -10.35
CA ASP A 177 4.23 8.12 -10.64
C ASP A 177 5.67 7.95 -10.07
N ASN A 178 5.91 7.40 -8.87
CA ASN A 178 4.87 7.03 -7.90
C ASN A 178 5.24 7.53 -6.49
N ALA A 179 5.76 8.78 -6.41
CA ALA A 179 5.97 9.39 -5.10
C ALA A 179 4.63 9.57 -4.34
N SER A 180 3.51 9.75 -5.06
CA SER A 180 2.17 9.85 -4.48
C SER A 180 1.76 8.57 -3.76
N GLY A 181 1.95 7.40 -4.39
CA GLY A 181 1.68 6.10 -3.78
C GLY A 181 2.57 5.81 -2.58
N VAL A 182 3.88 6.10 -2.69
CA VAL A 182 4.81 5.98 -1.56
C VAL A 182 4.36 6.86 -0.38
N ALA A 183 3.95 8.10 -0.64
CA ALA A 183 3.45 9.02 0.39
C ALA A 183 2.17 8.48 1.05
N ALA A 184 1.25 7.90 0.29
CA ALA A 184 0.04 7.26 0.81
C ALA A 184 0.40 6.09 1.75
N VAL A 185 1.25 5.16 1.32
CA VAL A 185 1.65 4.00 2.12
C VAL A 185 2.36 4.43 3.42
N LEU A 186 3.27 5.42 3.37
CA LEU A 186 3.94 5.97 4.55
C LEU A 186 2.95 6.59 5.54
N GLN A 187 1.94 7.31 5.06
CA GLN A 187 0.93 7.91 5.93
C GLN A 187 -0.04 6.87 6.51
N ILE A 188 -0.45 5.85 5.75
CA ILE A 188 -1.26 4.73 6.26
C ILE A 188 -0.50 4.02 7.37
N MET A 189 0.78 3.74 7.18
CA MET A 189 1.65 3.16 8.20
C MET A 189 1.66 4.00 9.49
N LYS A 190 1.88 5.31 9.38
CA LYS A 190 1.87 6.22 10.54
C LYS A 190 0.49 6.31 11.20
N ALA A 191 -0.59 6.23 10.43
CA ALA A 191 -1.95 6.25 10.95
C ALA A 191 -2.26 5.02 11.80
N PHE A 192 -1.81 3.83 11.40
CA PHE A 192 -1.91 2.63 12.23
C PHE A 192 -1.18 2.79 13.56
N VAL A 193 0.02 3.34 13.56
CA VAL A 193 0.78 3.61 14.79
C VAL A 193 0.07 4.66 15.64
N ALA A 194 -0.40 5.76 15.05
CA ALA A 194 -1.09 6.84 15.76
C ALA A 194 -2.43 6.40 16.37
N SER A 195 -3.13 5.45 15.75
CA SER A 195 -4.36 4.88 16.28
C SER A 195 -4.13 4.09 17.57
N GLY A 196 -2.95 3.50 17.75
CA GLY A 196 -2.65 2.55 18.82
C GLY A 196 -3.47 1.26 18.75
N VAL A 197 -4.19 1.02 17.65
CA VAL A 197 -5.00 -0.18 17.44
C VAL A 197 -4.14 -1.27 16.84
N GLN A 198 -4.10 -2.44 17.49
CA GLN A 198 -3.51 -3.62 16.89
C GLN A 198 -4.46 -4.15 15.80
N PRO A 199 -4.03 -4.23 14.53
CA PRO A 199 -4.88 -4.72 13.46
C PRO A 199 -5.26 -6.19 13.66
N GLU A 200 -6.32 -6.63 13.01
CA GLU A 200 -6.76 -8.04 13.10
C GLU A 200 -5.73 -8.98 12.46
N ARG A 201 -5.18 -8.59 11.32
CA ARG A 201 -4.12 -9.31 10.60
C ARG A 201 -2.81 -8.53 10.66
N THR A 202 -1.71 -9.23 10.50
CA THR A 202 -0.39 -8.58 10.34
C THR A 202 -0.39 -7.75 9.06
N VAL A 203 -0.03 -6.46 9.16
CA VAL A 203 0.07 -5.56 8.01
C VAL A 203 1.54 -5.45 7.59
N VAL A 204 1.80 -5.73 6.33
CA VAL A 204 3.10 -5.53 5.68
C VAL A 204 3.04 -4.26 4.85
N PHE A 205 3.91 -3.32 5.12
CA PHE A 205 4.13 -2.13 4.30
C PHE A 205 5.30 -2.39 3.38
N ALA A 206 5.06 -2.28 2.07
CA ALA A 206 6.01 -2.68 1.04
C ALA A 206 6.24 -1.56 0.04
N PHE A 207 7.52 -1.34 -0.30
CA PHE A 207 7.92 -0.38 -1.31
C PHE A 207 8.78 -1.13 -2.33
N TRP A 208 8.22 -1.29 -3.53
CA TRP A 208 8.79 -2.13 -4.57
C TRP A 208 9.85 -1.38 -5.38
N ASP A 209 10.91 -2.08 -5.77
CA ASP A 209 11.98 -1.55 -6.63
C ASP A 209 11.94 -2.22 -8.01
N GLY A 210 12.09 -1.42 -9.07
CA GLY A 210 12.11 -1.92 -10.44
C GLY A 210 10.74 -2.26 -11.01
N GLU A 211 9.70 -1.55 -10.61
CA GLU A 211 8.37 -1.64 -11.24
C GLU A 211 8.45 -1.27 -12.71
N GLU A 212 9.10 -0.14 -13.04
CA GLU A 212 9.26 0.43 -14.38
C GLU A 212 10.03 -0.50 -15.34
N PHE A 213 10.76 -1.47 -14.80
CA PHE A 213 11.43 -2.52 -15.56
C PHE A 213 10.64 -3.82 -15.69
N GLY A 214 9.37 -3.80 -15.29
CA GLY A 214 8.42 -4.91 -15.42
C GLY A 214 8.08 -5.60 -14.12
N LEU A 215 7.69 -4.85 -13.08
CA LEU A 215 7.17 -5.33 -11.79
C LEU A 215 8.18 -6.19 -11.02
N LEU A 216 9.49 -5.90 -11.14
CA LEU A 216 10.54 -6.81 -10.69
C LEU A 216 10.50 -7.07 -9.18
N GLY A 217 10.29 -6.01 -8.38
CA GLY A 217 10.28 -6.10 -6.93
C GLY A 217 9.11 -6.89 -6.39
N SER A 218 7.90 -6.62 -6.87
CA SER A 218 6.70 -7.35 -6.44
C SER A 218 6.71 -8.81 -6.91
N GLN A 219 7.21 -9.09 -8.13
CA GLN A 219 7.42 -10.46 -8.61
C GLN A 219 8.41 -11.21 -7.69
N TYR A 220 9.56 -10.59 -7.40
CA TYR A 220 10.53 -11.22 -6.51
C TYR A 220 9.95 -11.51 -5.13
N PHE A 221 9.24 -10.54 -4.55
CA PHE A 221 8.59 -10.73 -3.26
C PHE A 221 7.58 -11.88 -3.28
N THR A 222 6.67 -11.90 -4.25
CA THR A 222 5.62 -12.92 -4.32
C THR A 222 6.16 -14.32 -4.64
N ASP A 223 7.32 -14.43 -5.27
CA ASP A 223 8.00 -15.70 -5.54
C ASP A 223 8.80 -16.23 -4.34
N HIS A 224 9.24 -15.34 -3.42
CA HIS A 224 10.18 -15.70 -2.36
C HIS A 224 9.65 -15.50 -0.94
N PHE A 225 8.48 -14.90 -0.75
CA PHE A 225 7.87 -14.77 0.57
C PHE A 225 7.29 -16.11 1.02
N ALA A 226 7.93 -16.75 2.00
CA ALA A 226 7.58 -18.10 2.46
C ALA A 226 6.11 -18.22 2.92
N GLU A 227 5.53 -17.14 3.44
CA GLU A 227 4.16 -17.09 3.96
C GLU A 227 3.14 -16.58 2.90
N MET A 228 3.48 -16.62 1.60
CA MET A 228 2.65 -16.05 0.53
C MET A 228 1.22 -16.62 0.50
N SER A 229 1.04 -17.90 0.82
CA SER A 229 -0.29 -18.53 0.93
C SER A 229 -1.16 -18.00 2.07
N LYS A 230 -0.57 -17.29 3.02
CA LYS A 230 -1.25 -16.67 4.15
C LYS A 230 -1.59 -15.20 3.92
N VAL A 231 -1.19 -14.64 2.78
CA VAL A 231 -1.58 -13.27 2.37
C VAL A 231 -3.05 -13.27 1.96
N LYS A 232 -3.85 -12.43 2.61
CA LYS A 232 -5.31 -12.35 2.46
C LYS A 232 -5.78 -11.21 1.58
N GLY A 233 -4.90 -10.27 1.28
CA GLY A 233 -5.17 -9.14 0.40
C GLY A 233 -3.94 -8.30 0.14
N TYR A 234 -3.94 -7.63 -1.01
CA TYR A 234 -2.94 -6.64 -1.39
C TYR A 234 -3.61 -5.34 -1.83
N LEU A 235 -3.20 -4.23 -1.25
CA LEU A 235 -3.62 -2.89 -1.63
C LEU A 235 -2.47 -2.21 -2.36
N ASN A 236 -2.67 -1.91 -3.64
CA ASN A 236 -1.72 -1.24 -4.51
C ASN A 236 -2.03 0.24 -4.63
N PHE A 237 -1.04 1.09 -4.42
CA PHE A 237 -1.12 2.54 -4.60
C PHE A 237 -0.19 2.94 -5.72
N ASP A 238 -0.78 3.35 -6.83
CA ASP A 238 -0.01 3.73 -8.00
C ASP A 238 -0.73 4.87 -8.73
N MET A 239 -0.06 6.03 -8.80
CA MET A 239 -0.61 7.28 -9.34
C MET A 239 -1.91 7.70 -8.64
N VAL A 240 -1.82 8.09 -7.37
CA VAL A 240 -2.99 8.46 -6.54
C VAL A 240 -3.08 9.97 -6.25
N GLY A 241 -2.24 10.78 -6.89
CA GLY A 241 -2.12 12.22 -6.63
C GLY A 241 -2.51 13.12 -7.81
N SER A 242 -2.78 12.60 -9.01
CA SER A 242 -2.97 13.43 -10.19
C SER A 242 -4.31 14.18 -10.26
N GLY A 243 -4.35 15.20 -11.10
CA GLY A 243 -5.57 15.90 -11.48
C GLY A 243 -5.98 16.98 -10.51
N THR A 244 -5.37 18.17 -10.61
CA THR A 244 -5.71 19.35 -9.79
C THR A 244 -7.18 19.76 -9.86
N SER A 245 -7.89 19.44 -10.96
CA SER A 245 -9.32 19.71 -11.16
C SER A 245 -10.19 18.47 -11.23
N SER A 246 -9.61 17.27 -11.35
CA SER A 246 -10.34 16.00 -11.47
C SER A 246 -10.55 15.35 -10.12
N LYS A 247 -11.78 14.94 -9.84
CA LYS A 247 -12.12 14.10 -8.69
C LYS A 247 -12.02 12.60 -8.96
N TYR A 248 -11.68 12.22 -10.17
CA TYR A 248 -11.69 10.83 -10.59
C TYR A 248 -10.72 9.95 -9.82
N LEU A 249 -11.21 8.79 -9.36
CA LEU A 249 -10.44 7.72 -8.76
C LEU A 249 -10.93 6.39 -9.33
N MET A 250 -10.09 5.66 -10.04
CA MET A 250 -10.33 4.26 -10.34
C MET A 250 -10.05 3.43 -9.09
N TYR A 251 -11.05 2.67 -8.68
CA TYR A 251 -10.96 1.71 -7.59
C TYR A 251 -11.20 0.32 -8.15
N PHE A 252 -10.12 -0.36 -8.53
CA PHE A 252 -10.18 -1.73 -9.01
C PHE A 252 -10.11 -2.70 -7.84
N PHE A 253 -10.91 -3.76 -7.91
CA PHE A 253 -10.87 -4.85 -6.94
C PHE A 253 -11.17 -6.19 -7.60
N THR A 254 -10.64 -7.27 -7.03
CA THR A 254 -10.87 -8.63 -7.51
C THR A 254 -12.36 -8.96 -7.50
N ALA A 255 -12.94 -9.28 -8.65
CA ALA A 255 -14.37 -9.49 -8.85
C ALA A 255 -14.98 -10.60 -7.95
N ALA A 256 -14.20 -11.66 -7.66
CA ALA A 256 -14.60 -12.73 -6.73
C ALA A 256 -14.78 -12.26 -5.28
N HIS A 257 -14.38 -11.03 -4.94
CA HIS A 257 -14.44 -10.46 -3.59
C HIS A 257 -15.18 -9.10 -3.57
N PRO A 258 -16.50 -9.06 -3.87
CA PRO A 258 -17.25 -7.81 -4.04
C PRO A 258 -17.30 -6.93 -2.78
N LYS A 259 -17.11 -7.52 -1.60
CA LYS A 259 -17.03 -6.78 -0.33
C LYS A 259 -15.90 -5.74 -0.32
N LEU A 260 -14.83 -5.95 -1.09
CA LEU A 260 -13.75 -4.95 -1.22
C LEU A 260 -14.26 -3.62 -1.77
N GLY A 261 -15.19 -3.68 -2.76
CA GLY A 261 -15.85 -2.47 -3.27
C GLY A 261 -16.84 -1.85 -2.26
N GLU A 262 -17.54 -2.69 -1.49
CA GLU A 262 -18.51 -2.21 -0.50
C GLU A 262 -17.81 -1.49 0.69
N TRP A 263 -16.64 -1.95 1.12
CA TRP A 263 -15.91 -1.34 2.25
C TRP A 263 -15.55 0.11 1.94
N LEU A 264 -14.86 0.39 0.84
CA LEU A 264 -14.52 1.76 0.48
C LEU A 264 -15.77 2.63 0.30
N LYS A 265 -16.84 2.09 -0.35
CA LYS A 265 -18.09 2.81 -0.54
C LYS A 265 -18.74 3.21 0.78
N ASN A 266 -18.73 2.32 1.76
CA ASN A 266 -19.28 2.59 3.09
C ASN A 266 -18.47 3.67 3.82
N ASP A 267 -17.14 3.65 3.74
CA ASP A 267 -16.28 4.63 4.38
C ASP A 267 -16.38 5.99 3.71
N VAL A 268 -16.42 6.06 2.37
CA VAL A 268 -16.64 7.31 1.62
C VAL A 268 -17.96 7.95 2.04
N ASN A 269 -19.04 7.18 2.14
CA ASN A 269 -20.34 7.69 2.57
C ASN A 269 -20.35 8.11 4.04
N LYS A 270 -19.75 7.32 4.93
CA LYS A 270 -19.73 7.56 6.37
C LYS A 270 -18.95 8.83 6.73
N TYR A 271 -17.81 9.06 6.11
CA TYR A 271 -16.91 10.16 6.41
C TYR A 271 -17.05 11.35 5.45
N HIS A 272 -17.94 11.25 4.46
CA HIS A 272 -18.29 12.32 3.52
C HIS A 272 -17.07 12.85 2.75
N PHE A 273 -16.16 11.97 2.31
CA PHE A 273 -15.06 12.36 1.44
C PHE A 273 -15.60 12.96 0.13
N SER A 274 -15.18 14.17 -0.19
CA SER A 274 -15.72 14.95 -1.32
C SER A 274 -14.66 15.42 -2.33
N THR A 275 -13.39 15.15 -2.06
CA THR A 275 -12.28 15.53 -2.94
C THR A 275 -12.08 14.55 -4.09
N PHE A 276 -12.65 13.34 -4.00
CA PHE A 276 -12.59 12.32 -5.03
C PHE A 276 -13.94 11.62 -5.22
N GLU A 277 -14.14 11.05 -6.40
CA GLU A 277 -15.32 10.28 -6.80
C GLU A 277 -14.86 8.91 -7.32
N PRO A 278 -15.07 7.82 -6.55
CA PRO A 278 -14.61 6.50 -6.94
C PRO A 278 -15.44 5.90 -8.08
N ASP A 279 -14.77 5.43 -9.11
CA ASP A 279 -15.29 4.53 -10.12
C ASP A 279 -14.95 3.09 -9.71
N TYR A 280 -15.94 2.39 -9.14
CA TYR A 280 -15.78 1.05 -8.59
C TYR A 280 -15.78 0.01 -9.71
N ARG A 281 -14.64 -0.64 -9.92
CA ARG A 281 -14.45 -1.61 -11.01
C ARG A 281 -14.09 -2.99 -10.47
N ALA A 282 -15.04 -3.91 -10.54
CA ALA A 282 -14.76 -5.32 -10.35
C ALA A 282 -13.92 -5.84 -11.51
N TRP A 283 -12.76 -6.43 -11.22
CA TRP A 283 -11.81 -6.91 -12.21
C TRP A 283 -11.64 -8.43 -12.09
N GLU A 284 -12.03 -9.17 -13.13
CA GLU A 284 -11.98 -10.64 -13.12
C GLU A 284 -10.54 -11.17 -13.24
N ASN A 285 -9.70 -10.50 -14.04
CA ASN A 285 -8.33 -10.91 -14.26
C ASN A 285 -7.38 -9.70 -14.16
N PRO A 286 -7.00 -9.26 -12.94
CA PRO A 286 -6.17 -8.08 -12.71
C PRO A 286 -4.70 -8.27 -13.14
N VAL A 287 -4.49 -8.45 -14.45
CA VAL A 287 -3.18 -8.57 -15.10
C VAL A 287 -2.87 -7.31 -15.90
N GLY A 288 -1.65 -6.81 -15.77
CA GLY A 288 -1.19 -5.55 -16.36
C GLY A 288 -1.42 -4.35 -15.46
N GLY A 289 -0.81 -3.26 -15.81
CA GLY A 289 -0.95 -1.94 -15.20
C GLY A 289 0.03 -1.66 -14.07
N SER A 290 0.18 -2.51 -13.06
CA SER A 290 1.06 -2.27 -11.92
C SER A 290 1.27 -3.54 -11.06
N ASP A 291 1.86 -3.40 -9.88
CA ASP A 291 2.30 -4.46 -8.95
C ASP A 291 1.18 -5.39 -8.44
N GLN A 292 -0.10 -5.00 -8.52
CA GLN A 292 -1.23 -5.89 -8.18
C GLN A 292 -1.22 -7.18 -9.01
N GLN A 293 -0.65 -7.16 -10.23
CA GLN A 293 -0.53 -8.34 -11.08
C GLN A 293 0.24 -9.45 -10.37
N SER A 294 1.37 -9.14 -9.74
CA SER A 294 2.22 -10.13 -9.07
C SER A 294 1.46 -10.88 -7.98
N PHE A 295 0.63 -10.19 -7.22
CA PHE A 295 -0.21 -10.77 -6.17
C PHE A 295 -1.40 -11.55 -6.74
N HIS A 296 -2.06 -11.00 -7.76
CA HIS A 296 -3.17 -11.68 -8.43
C HIS A 296 -2.73 -13.05 -8.98
N LEU A 297 -1.57 -13.14 -9.62
CA LEU A 297 -1.02 -14.39 -10.17
C LEU A 297 -0.73 -15.44 -9.07
N LYS A 298 -0.66 -15.04 -7.80
CA LYS A 298 -0.58 -15.94 -6.63
C LYS A 298 -1.94 -16.22 -6.00
N GLY A 299 -3.04 -15.79 -6.60
CA GLY A 299 -4.40 -15.98 -6.10
C GLY A 299 -4.79 -15.07 -4.93
N VAL A 300 -4.03 -14.00 -4.70
CA VAL A 300 -4.32 -13.02 -3.64
C VAL A 300 -5.36 -12.02 -4.15
N PRO A 301 -6.45 -11.75 -3.39
CA PRO A 301 -7.37 -10.66 -3.69
C PRO A 301 -6.65 -9.32 -3.68
N ILE A 302 -6.93 -8.49 -4.68
CA ILE A 302 -6.28 -7.18 -4.82
C ILE A 302 -7.29 -6.03 -4.75
N VAL A 303 -6.77 -4.88 -4.33
CA VAL A 303 -7.34 -3.56 -4.57
C VAL A 303 -6.25 -2.70 -5.21
N TRP A 304 -6.60 -1.92 -6.23
CA TRP A 304 -5.71 -0.95 -6.84
C TRP A 304 -6.37 0.42 -6.90
N PHE A 305 -5.71 1.39 -6.28
CA PHE A 305 -6.08 2.80 -6.30
C PHE A 305 -5.27 3.50 -7.38
N HIS A 306 -5.96 4.20 -8.31
CA HIS A 306 -5.32 4.89 -9.41
C HIS A 306 -6.18 6.06 -9.87
N THR A 307 -5.61 7.25 -10.06
CA THR A 307 -6.38 8.45 -10.41
C THR A 307 -6.57 8.67 -11.92
N GLY A 308 -6.22 7.67 -12.73
CA GLY A 308 -6.35 7.71 -14.18
C GLY A 308 -5.14 8.31 -14.88
N GLY A 309 -5.11 8.22 -16.18
CA GLY A 309 -4.08 8.85 -16.99
C GLY A 309 -4.12 10.38 -16.86
N GLN A 310 -2.95 11.00 -16.92
CA GLN A 310 -2.77 12.45 -16.78
C GLN A 310 -1.69 12.93 -17.77
N PRO A 311 -1.70 14.22 -18.19
CA PRO A 311 -0.82 14.71 -19.26
C PRO A 311 0.67 14.71 -18.92
N HIS A 312 1.01 14.54 -17.65
CA HIS A 312 2.40 14.52 -17.16
C HIS A 312 2.97 13.09 -17.02
N TYR A 313 2.15 12.05 -17.25
CA TYR A 313 2.55 10.65 -17.14
C TYR A 313 3.77 10.34 -18.02
N ASN A 314 4.82 9.77 -17.42
CA ASN A 314 6.11 9.49 -18.05
C ASN A 314 6.69 10.72 -18.76
N GLN A 315 6.58 11.90 -18.12
CA GLN A 315 7.16 13.16 -18.59
C GLN A 315 7.97 13.82 -17.46
N PRO A 316 8.99 14.63 -17.80
CA PRO A 316 9.70 15.45 -16.80
C PRO A 316 8.77 16.39 -16.03
N SER A 317 7.63 16.75 -16.62
CA SER A 317 6.62 17.62 -16.00
C SER A 317 5.75 16.93 -14.93
N ASP A 318 6.01 15.66 -14.58
CA ASP A 318 5.35 15.01 -13.43
C ASP A 318 6.03 15.47 -12.12
N GLU A 319 5.68 16.68 -11.72
CA GLU A 319 6.27 17.44 -10.64
C GLU A 319 5.39 17.52 -9.40
N ALA A 320 6.01 17.73 -8.23
CA ALA A 320 5.28 17.90 -6.97
C ALA A 320 4.22 19.01 -7.01
N SER A 321 4.39 20.01 -7.88
CA SER A 321 3.45 21.10 -8.11
C SER A 321 2.16 20.70 -8.84
N THR A 322 2.16 19.54 -9.53
CA THR A 322 0.99 19.01 -10.25
C THR A 322 0.06 18.17 -9.40
N ILE A 323 0.46 17.85 -8.17
CA ILE A 323 -0.27 16.96 -7.27
C ILE A 323 -1.47 17.67 -6.62
N ASN A 324 -2.61 16.99 -6.62
CA ASN A 324 -3.80 17.36 -5.87
C ASN A 324 -3.72 16.81 -4.44
N TYR A 325 -3.04 17.52 -3.55
CA TYR A 325 -2.81 17.09 -2.17
C TYR A 325 -4.08 16.86 -1.35
N PRO A 326 -5.14 17.69 -1.44
CA PRO A 326 -6.42 17.40 -0.79
C PRO A 326 -6.98 16.03 -1.20
N LYS A 327 -6.98 15.73 -2.51
CA LYS A 327 -7.46 14.44 -3.05
C LYS A 327 -6.59 13.28 -2.58
N LEU A 328 -5.27 13.39 -2.71
CA LEU A 328 -4.32 12.38 -2.24
C LEU A 328 -4.52 12.07 -0.75
N THR A 329 -4.71 13.10 0.08
CA THR A 329 -4.93 12.97 1.51
C THR A 329 -6.22 12.23 1.83
N ASP A 330 -7.32 12.56 1.17
CA ASP A 330 -8.61 11.91 1.42
C ASP A 330 -8.65 10.47 0.86
N ILE A 331 -8.03 10.20 -0.30
CA ILE A 331 -7.82 8.82 -0.79
C ILE A 331 -7.04 8.01 0.25
N THR A 332 -5.96 8.57 0.80
CA THR A 332 -5.13 7.91 1.82
C THR A 332 -5.92 7.64 3.10
N ARG A 333 -6.75 8.59 3.56
CA ARG A 333 -7.65 8.41 4.72
C ARG A 333 -8.67 7.31 4.51
N ALA A 334 -9.34 7.30 3.35
CA ALA A 334 -10.32 6.28 3.00
C ALA A 334 -9.66 4.90 2.90
N SER A 335 -8.46 4.83 2.31
CA SER A 335 -7.71 3.59 2.17
C SER A 335 -7.23 3.03 3.51
N TYR A 336 -6.80 3.90 4.44
CA TYR A 336 -6.47 3.49 5.82
C TYR A 336 -7.67 2.83 6.53
N LEU A 337 -8.88 3.37 6.35
CA LEU A 337 -10.09 2.80 6.94
C LEU A 337 -10.46 1.46 6.31
N THR A 338 -10.15 1.27 5.02
CA THR A 338 -10.43 0.04 4.26
C THR A 338 -9.40 -1.07 4.53
N THR A 339 -8.20 -0.71 4.99
CA THR A 339 -7.11 -1.66 5.31
C THR A 339 -7.33 -2.34 6.65
#